data_5b1a21c825eb7e82a6f38533249841f3
#
_entry.id   5b1a21c825eb7e82a6f38533249841f3
#
_cell.length_a   1.000
_cell.length_b   1.000
_cell.length_c   1.000
_cell.angle_alpha   90.00
_cell.angle_beta   90.00
_cell.angle_gamma   90.00
#
_symmetry.space_group_name_H-M   'P 1'
#
loop_
_entity.id
_entity.type
_entity.pdbx_description
1 polymer ?
#
loop_
_entity_poly.entity_id
_entity_poly.type
_entity_poly.pdbx_seq_one_letter_code
_entity_poly.pdbx_strand_id
1 'polypeptide(L)'
;VEREAEKLLGLGEDEVFVCSTGVIGQRLPVDKVLQGIREIIPAKLAKENGSEAAYAIMTTDTVRKECAYELQLSTGTVKIGAMAKGSGMIHPNMATMLVYVTTDAKADPADLQKMLSAAVDKSFNMCTVDGDTSTNDSIFLLANGASGVEIKTEEDKKAMADLCLLYTSDA
;
A
#
# COMPACT_ATOMS: atom_id res chain seq x y z
N VAL A 1 -5.30 -13.45 -11.96
CA VAL A 1 -5.05 -12.01 -11.91
C VAL A 1 -3.55 -11.78 -11.85
N GLU A 2 -2.88 -12.26 -10.83
CA GLU A 2 -1.45 -12.16 -10.59
C GLU A 2 -0.61 -12.58 -11.80
N ARG A 3 -0.73 -13.82 -12.25
CA ARG A 3 0.00 -14.35 -13.42
C ARG A 3 -0.21 -13.54 -14.71
N GLU A 4 -1.39 -12.94 -14.91
CA GLU A 4 -1.64 -12.10 -16.06
C GLU A 4 -0.89 -10.77 -15.96
N ALA A 5 -0.83 -10.19 -14.75
CA ALA A 5 -0.06 -8.97 -14.50
C ALA A 5 1.45 -9.23 -14.64
N GLU A 6 1.96 -10.31 -14.06
CA GLU A 6 3.37 -10.75 -14.22
C GLU A 6 3.76 -10.87 -15.68
N LYS A 7 2.94 -11.56 -16.47
CA LYS A 7 3.18 -11.74 -17.91
C LYS A 7 3.23 -10.40 -18.66
N LEU A 8 2.32 -9.50 -18.38
CA LEU A 8 2.25 -8.20 -19.05
C LEU A 8 3.37 -7.25 -18.64
N LEU A 9 3.86 -7.38 -17.41
CA LEU A 9 4.96 -6.59 -16.85
C LEU A 9 6.34 -7.20 -17.14
N GLY A 10 6.39 -8.45 -17.64
CA GLY A 10 7.66 -9.17 -17.86
C GLY A 10 8.34 -9.59 -16.57
N LEU A 11 7.57 -9.83 -15.51
CA LEU A 11 8.04 -10.25 -14.20
C LEU A 11 8.09 -11.77 -14.07
N GLY A 12 8.77 -12.27 -13.03
CA GLY A 12 8.80 -13.67 -12.63
C GLY A 12 7.53 -14.10 -11.91
N GLU A 13 7.47 -15.39 -11.54
CA GLU A 13 6.38 -15.90 -10.70
C GLU A 13 6.50 -15.33 -9.27
N ASP A 14 5.35 -15.05 -8.65
CA ASP A 14 5.21 -14.54 -7.28
C ASP A 14 5.82 -13.12 -7.07
N GLU A 15 6.00 -12.35 -8.14
CA GLU A 15 6.48 -10.96 -8.06
C GLU A 15 5.37 -9.91 -8.05
N VAL A 16 4.10 -10.32 -8.19
CA VAL A 16 2.93 -9.43 -8.11
C VAL A 16 2.08 -9.78 -6.90
N PHE A 17 1.88 -8.82 -6.01
CA PHE A 17 0.96 -8.96 -4.89
C PHE A 17 -0.42 -8.45 -5.27
N VAL A 18 -1.44 -9.25 -4.97
CA VAL A 18 -2.84 -8.93 -5.26
C VAL A 18 -3.64 -8.89 -3.98
N CYS A 19 -4.34 -7.80 -3.75
CA CYS A 19 -5.37 -7.73 -2.73
C CYS A 19 -6.67 -7.18 -3.34
N SER A 20 -7.78 -7.60 -2.79
CA SER A 20 -9.09 -7.18 -3.29
C SER A 20 -10.11 -7.16 -2.16
N THR A 21 -11.12 -6.35 -2.34
CA THR A 21 -12.28 -6.30 -1.47
C THR A 21 -13.55 -6.29 -2.31
N GLY A 22 -14.67 -6.64 -1.70
CA GLY A 22 -15.97 -6.69 -2.40
C GLY A 22 -17.07 -7.16 -1.45
N VAL A 23 -18.25 -7.38 -2.00
CA VAL A 23 -19.41 -7.83 -1.25
C VAL A 23 -19.20 -9.27 -0.78
N ILE A 24 -19.34 -9.52 0.53
CA ILE A 24 -19.20 -10.83 1.14
C ILE A 24 -20.20 -11.82 0.49
N GLY A 25 -19.70 -13.00 0.13
CA GLY A 25 -20.51 -14.05 -0.53
C GLY A 25 -20.68 -13.90 -2.04
N GLN A 26 -20.19 -12.82 -2.63
CA GLN A 26 -20.16 -12.65 -4.09
C GLN A 26 -18.76 -12.90 -4.65
N ARG A 27 -18.69 -13.67 -5.73
CA ARG A 27 -17.42 -13.88 -6.43
C ARG A 27 -17.01 -12.62 -7.19
N LEU A 28 -15.73 -12.30 -7.14
CA LEU A 28 -15.17 -11.22 -7.96
C LEU A 28 -15.38 -11.56 -9.47
N PRO A 29 -15.72 -10.57 -10.29
CA PRO A 29 -15.85 -10.75 -11.73
C PRO A 29 -14.48 -10.81 -12.40
N VAL A 30 -13.78 -11.95 -12.23
CA VAL A 30 -12.38 -12.14 -12.63
C VAL A 30 -12.14 -11.80 -14.10
N ASP A 31 -13.07 -12.14 -14.99
CA ASP A 31 -12.94 -11.84 -16.43
C ASP A 31 -12.88 -10.33 -16.69
N LYS A 32 -13.68 -9.52 -15.97
CA LYS A 32 -13.64 -8.06 -16.07
C LYS A 32 -12.32 -7.50 -15.51
N VAL A 33 -11.83 -8.08 -14.40
CA VAL A 33 -10.55 -7.69 -13.83
C VAL A 33 -9.41 -7.98 -14.81
N LEU A 34 -9.39 -9.16 -15.42
CA LEU A 34 -8.39 -9.53 -16.42
C LEU A 34 -8.44 -8.63 -17.66
N GLN A 35 -9.65 -8.29 -18.12
CA GLN A 35 -9.80 -7.34 -19.21
C GLN A 35 -9.22 -5.98 -18.85
N GLY A 36 -9.56 -5.44 -17.66
CA GLY A 36 -9.01 -4.17 -17.18
C GLY A 36 -7.48 -4.16 -17.09
N ILE A 37 -6.87 -5.23 -16.57
CA ILE A 37 -5.42 -5.37 -16.50
C ILE A 37 -4.76 -5.31 -17.89
N ARG A 38 -5.33 -6.02 -18.87
CA ARG A 38 -4.84 -6.02 -20.25
C ARG A 38 -4.91 -4.67 -20.93
N GLU A 39 -5.88 -3.86 -20.57
CA GLU A 39 -6.07 -2.50 -21.10
C GLU A 39 -5.19 -1.47 -20.38
N ILE A 40 -5.09 -1.57 -19.05
CA ILE A 40 -4.42 -0.56 -18.22
C ILE A 40 -2.90 -0.68 -18.27
N ILE A 41 -2.35 -1.89 -18.12
CA ILE A 41 -0.89 -2.06 -18.01
C ILE A 41 -0.17 -1.49 -19.23
N PRO A 42 -0.51 -1.83 -20.49
CA PRO A 42 0.21 -1.30 -21.63
C PRO A 42 -0.08 0.17 -21.95
N ALA A 43 -1.22 0.71 -21.52
CA ALA A 43 -1.68 2.02 -21.97
C ALA A 43 -1.56 3.13 -20.93
N LYS A 44 -1.63 2.78 -19.63
CA LYS A 44 -1.79 3.77 -18.56
C LYS A 44 -0.84 3.59 -17.38
N LEU A 45 0.05 2.61 -17.40
CA LEU A 45 1.03 2.45 -16.33
C LEU A 45 2.10 3.54 -16.46
N ALA A 46 1.92 4.64 -15.74
CA ALA A 46 2.81 5.79 -15.74
C ALA A 46 2.98 6.36 -14.33
N LYS A 47 4.12 7.00 -14.06
CA LYS A 47 4.44 7.58 -12.75
C LYS A 47 3.46 8.67 -12.32
N GLU A 48 2.89 9.37 -13.27
CA GLU A 48 1.97 10.49 -13.07
C GLU A 48 0.56 10.05 -12.62
N ASN A 49 0.23 8.76 -12.72
CA ASN A 49 -1.12 8.26 -12.48
C ASN A 49 -1.37 7.80 -11.02
N GLY A 50 -0.51 8.18 -10.07
CA GLY A 50 -0.67 7.81 -8.66
C GLY A 50 -2.01 8.27 -8.07
N SER A 51 -2.38 9.52 -8.28
CA SER A 51 -3.66 10.05 -7.81
C SER A 51 -4.88 9.41 -8.49
N GLU A 52 -4.78 9.01 -9.75
CA GLU A 52 -5.85 8.25 -10.42
C GLU A 52 -6.00 6.85 -9.80
N ALA A 53 -4.88 6.21 -9.45
CA ALA A 53 -4.89 4.93 -8.76
C ALA A 53 -5.52 5.04 -7.36
N ALA A 54 -5.17 6.08 -6.60
CA ALA A 54 -5.77 6.36 -5.29
C ALA A 54 -7.29 6.62 -5.38
N TYR A 55 -7.75 7.26 -6.44
CA TYR A 55 -9.18 7.43 -6.70
C TYR A 55 -9.85 6.11 -7.09
N ALA A 56 -9.19 5.31 -7.93
CA ALA A 56 -9.75 4.07 -8.47
C ALA A 56 -9.97 2.97 -7.42
N ILE A 57 -9.19 2.97 -6.32
CA ILE A 57 -9.36 2.00 -5.23
C ILE A 57 -10.49 2.36 -4.26
N MET A 58 -11.03 3.58 -4.31
CA MET A 58 -12.15 4.01 -3.45
C MET A 58 -13.42 3.20 -3.73
N THR A 59 -14.18 2.96 -2.67
CA THR A 59 -15.52 2.37 -2.76
C THR A 59 -16.57 3.27 -2.13
N THR A 60 -16.71 3.22 -0.82
CA THR A 60 -17.58 4.09 -0.02
C THR A 60 -16.84 5.30 0.57
N ASP A 61 -15.56 5.42 0.29
CA ASP A 61 -14.73 6.55 0.71
C ASP A 61 -15.28 7.86 0.12
N THR A 62 -15.32 8.90 0.94
CA THR A 62 -15.79 10.23 0.52
C THR A 62 -14.66 11.11 -0.01
N VAL A 63 -13.42 10.80 0.35
CA VAL A 63 -12.21 11.50 -0.07
C VAL A 63 -11.11 10.50 -0.42
N ARG A 64 -10.22 10.91 -1.31
CA ARG A 64 -8.99 10.16 -1.58
C ARG A 64 -8.07 10.26 -0.38
N LYS A 65 -7.42 9.15 -0.06
CA LYS A 65 -6.40 9.06 0.96
C LYS A 65 -5.07 8.79 0.28
N GLU A 66 -4.29 9.82 0.10
CA GLU A 66 -2.97 9.76 -0.52
C GLU A 66 -2.02 10.76 0.11
N CYS A 67 -0.74 10.40 0.21
CA CYS A 67 0.30 11.33 0.65
C CYS A 67 1.64 11.01 -0.01
N ALA A 68 2.53 11.99 0.01
CA ALA A 68 3.92 11.84 -0.38
C ALA A 68 4.81 12.70 0.49
N TYR A 69 5.96 12.15 0.88
CA TYR A 69 6.94 12.81 1.74
C TYR A 69 8.35 12.57 1.23
N GLU A 70 9.24 13.50 1.55
CA GLU A 70 10.69 13.30 1.49
C GLU A 70 11.20 13.13 2.92
N LEU A 71 12.00 12.11 3.13
CA LEU A 71 12.62 11.80 4.43
C LEU A 71 14.12 11.84 4.31
N GLN A 72 14.76 12.64 5.18
CA GLN A 72 16.22 12.67 5.32
C GLN A 72 16.65 11.52 6.21
N LEU A 73 17.43 10.61 5.67
CA LEU A 73 18.11 9.53 6.38
C LEU A 73 19.60 9.83 6.54
N SER A 74 20.29 8.98 7.27
CA SER A 74 21.73 9.13 7.56
C SER A 74 22.61 9.22 6.30
N THR A 75 22.21 8.55 5.22
CA THR A 75 22.98 8.44 3.97
C THR A 75 22.40 9.22 2.79
N GLY A 76 21.26 9.89 2.97
CA GLY A 76 20.63 10.69 1.93
C GLY A 76 19.12 10.81 2.08
N THR A 77 18.47 11.42 1.10
CA THR A 77 17.02 11.63 1.10
C THR A 77 16.31 10.52 0.32
N VAL A 78 15.23 10.03 0.87
CA VAL A 78 14.32 9.06 0.22
C VAL A 78 12.95 9.67 0.04
N LYS A 79 12.19 9.15 -0.93
CA LYS A 79 10.80 9.50 -1.17
C LYS A 79 9.90 8.36 -0.72
N ILE A 80 8.78 8.73 -0.12
CA ILE A 80 7.76 7.80 0.32
C ILE A 80 6.43 8.31 -0.21
N GLY A 81 5.66 7.42 -0.83
CA GLY A 81 4.30 7.69 -1.24
C GLY A 81 3.37 6.62 -0.70
N ALA A 82 2.17 7.01 -0.35
CA ALA A 82 1.16 6.05 0.10
C ALA A 82 -0.23 6.40 -0.41
N MET A 83 -1.04 5.37 -0.59
CA MET A 83 -2.46 5.49 -0.84
C MET A 83 -3.23 4.45 -0.04
N ALA A 84 -4.44 4.80 0.38
CA ALA A 84 -5.31 3.91 1.13
C ALA A 84 -6.78 4.05 0.73
N LYS A 85 -7.54 3.01 1.01
CA LYS A 85 -9.01 3.05 0.97
C LYS A 85 -9.57 2.38 2.23
N GLY A 86 -10.71 2.86 2.67
CA GLY A 86 -11.50 2.30 3.78
C GLY A 86 -12.31 3.39 4.46
N SER A 87 -13.60 3.14 4.69
CA SER A 87 -14.52 4.08 5.35
C SER A 87 -15.60 3.39 6.19
N GLY A 88 -15.70 2.09 6.15
CA GLY A 88 -16.62 1.26 6.92
C GLY A 88 -16.09 -0.14 7.11
N MET A 89 -16.70 -0.90 8.03
CA MET A 89 -16.21 -2.20 8.50
C MET A 89 -14.81 -2.06 9.10
N ILE A 90 -14.64 -1.07 10.02
CA ILE A 90 -13.36 -0.72 10.64
C ILE A 90 -13.43 -0.94 12.15
N HIS A 91 -12.63 -1.91 12.65
CA HIS A 91 -12.51 -2.28 14.06
C HIS A 91 -11.07 -2.75 14.36
N PRO A 92 -10.52 -2.55 15.57
CA PRO A 92 -9.18 -3.01 15.92
C PRO A 92 -8.87 -4.45 15.52
N ASN A 93 -7.63 -4.71 15.15
CA ASN A 93 -7.12 -5.91 14.48
C ASN A 93 -7.52 -6.05 13.02
N MET A 94 -7.52 -4.92 12.32
CA MET A 94 -7.66 -4.72 10.87
C MET A 94 -9.11 -4.70 10.36
N ALA A 95 -9.36 -3.81 9.46
CA ALA A 95 -10.69 -3.49 8.95
C ALA A 95 -10.64 -3.25 7.45
N THR A 96 -11.69 -3.31 6.66
CA THR A 96 -11.77 -3.30 5.17
C THR A 96 -10.92 -2.19 4.55
N MET A 97 -9.63 -2.32 4.75
CA MET A 97 -8.64 -1.34 4.40
C MET A 97 -7.61 -1.94 3.46
N LEU A 98 -7.37 -1.27 2.37
CA LEU A 98 -6.26 -1.58 1.48
C LEU A 98 -5.30 -0.41 1.52
N VAL A 99 -4.05 -0.67 1.89
CA VAL A 99 -3.00 0.35 1.98
C VAL A 99 -1.79 -0.07 1.17
N TYR A 100 -1.28 0.86 0.39
CA TYR A 100 -0.08 0.68 -0.41
C TYR A 100 0.89 1.78 -0.07
N VAL A 101 2.03 1.40 0.49
CA VAL A 101 3.16 2.30 0.79
C VAL A 101 4.31 1.94 -0.12
N THR A 102 4.89 2.93 -0.77
CA THR A 102 6.03 2.75 -1.69
C THR A 102 7.16 3.68 -1.31
N THR A 103 8.39 3.22 -1.44
CA THR A 103 9.58 4.06 -1.24
C THR A 103 10.68 3.70 -2.24
N ASP A 104 11.51 4.69 -2.56
CA ASP A 104 12.72 4.50 -3.35
C ASP A 104 13.95 4.13 -2.49
N ALA A 105 13.78 4.00 -1.18
CA ALA A 105 14.82 3.52 -0.28
C ALA A 105 15.24 2.08 -0.59
N LYS A 106 16.50 1.75 -0.30
CA LYS A 106 16.97 0.37 -0.24
C LYS A 106 16.84 -0.16 1.19
N ALA A 107 16.17 -1.29 1.37
CA ALA A 107 15.94 -1.86 2.70
C ALA A 107 15.90 -3.39 2.65
N ASP A 108 16.23 -4.01 3.78
CA ASP A 108 16.03 -5.45 3.97
C ASP A 108 14.54 -5.75 4.19
N PRO A 109 13.96 -6.77 3.52
CA PRO A 109 12.54 -7.11 3.69
C PRO A 109 12.14 -7.43 5.13
N ALA A 110 13.03 -8.05 5.92
CA ALA A 110 12.73 -8.38 7.32
C ALA A 110 12.68 -7.12 8.20
N ASP A 111 13.49 -6.11 7.90
CA ASP A 111 13.43 -4.81 8.58
C ASP A 111 12.18 -4.03 8.17
N LEU A 112 11.82 -4.04 6.87
CA LEU A 112 10.55 -3.45 6.39
C LEU A 112 9.35 -4.07 7.11
N GLN A 113 9.31 -5.39 7.23
CA GLN A 113 8.22 -6.09 7.93
C GLN A 113 8.12 -5.68 9.41
N LYS A 114 9.24 -5.58 10.11
CA LYS A 114 9.25 -5.15 11.52
C LYS A 114 8.76 -3.70 11.68
N MET A 115 9.25 -2.79 10.82
CA MET A 115 8.84 -1.39 10.83
C MET A 115 7.36 -1.26 10.53
N LEU A 116 6.85 -1.96 9.50
CA LEU A 116 5.44 -1.95 9.14
C LEU A 116 4.57 -2.46 10.29
N SER A 117 4.89 -3.60 10.89
CA SER A 117 4.12 -4.17 12.00
C SER A 117 4.06 -3.21 13.18
N ALA A 118 5.20 -2.62 13.58
CA ALA A 118 5.25 -1.67 14.68
C ALA A 118 4.46 -0.37 14.39
N ALA A 119 4.42 0.07 13.14
CA ALA A 119 3.63 1.23 12.73
C ALA A 119 2.12 0.92 12.74
N VAL A 120 1.72 -0.22 12.19
CA VAL A 120 0.33 -0.69 12.13
C VAL A 120 -0.28 -0.82 13.52
N ASP A 121 0.45 -1.37 14.48
CA ASP A 121 -0.02 -1.54 15.86
C ASP A 121 -0.32 -0.22 16.58
N LYS A 122 0.39 0.85 16.20
CA LYS A 122 0.23 2.18 16.79
C LYS A 122 -0.68 3.10 15.99
N SER A 123 -1.28 2.62 14.92
CA SER A 123 -2.05 3.41 13.97
C SER A 123 -3.31 2.68 13.51
N PHE A 124 -3.25 1.96 12.42
CA PHE A 124 -4.40 1.29 11.82
C PHE A 124 -5.12 0.34 12.79
N ASN A 125 -4.39 -0.42 13.60
CA ASN A 125 -4.99 -1.29 14.62
C ASN A 125 -5.66 -0.52 15.77
N MET A 126 -5.54 0.79 15.83
CA MET A 126 -6.22 1.65 16.81
C MET A 126 -7.49 2.31 16.25
N CYS A 127 -7.74 2.18 14.95
CA CYS A 127 -8.90 2.78 14.30
C CYS A 127 -10.13 1.90 14.45
N THR A 128 -11.30 2.51 14.69
CA THR A 128 -12.60 1.87 14.60
C THR A 128 -13.64 2.84 14.06
N VAL A 129 -14.54 2.36 13.21
CA VAL A 129 -15.65 3.16 12.67
C VAL A 129 -16.99 2.60 13.08
N ASP A 130 -17.21 1.31 12.93
CA ASP A 130 -18.52 0.66 13.15
C ASP A 130 -18.43 -0.61 14.02
N GLY A 131 -17.23 -0.95 14.49
CA GLY A 131 -17.02 -2.12 15.34
C GLY A 131 -16.99 -3.46 14.60
N ASP A 132 -17.11 -3.46 13.28
CA ASP A 132 -17.07 -4.68 12.46
C ASP A 132 -15.68 -4.94 11.92
N THR A 133 -15.20 -6.19 12.08
CA THR A 133 -13.89 -6.61 11.54
C THR A 133 -14.03 -7.08 10.08
N SER A 134 -13.14 -6.62 9.21
CA SER A 134 -13.09 -7.06 7.82
C SER A 134 -12.44 -8.43 7.65
N THR A 135 -12.65 -9.01 6.47
CA THR A 135 -12.04 -10.27 6.04
C THR A 135 -10.89 -10.09 5.04
N ASN A 136 -10.60 -8.85 4.61
CA ASN A 136 -9.76 -8.60 3.44
C ASN A 136 -8.72 -7.48 3.62
N ASP A 137 -8.40 -7.12 4.86
CA ASP A 137 -7.43 -6.07 5.12
C ASP A 137 -6.03 -6.43 4.66
N SER A 138 -5.40 -5.49 4.01
CA SER A 138 -4.05 -5.69 3.50
C SER A 138 -3.27 -4.39 3.50
N ILE A 139 -2.02 -4.45 3.98
CA ILE A 139 -1.07 -3.34 3.92
C ILE A 139 0.21 -3.85 3.26
N PHE A 140 0.63 -3.20 2.20
CA PHE A 140 1.88 -3.48 1.50
C PHE A 140 2.85 -2.33 1.66
N LEU A 141 4.11 -2.65 1.99
CA LEU A 141 5.24 -1.72 1.97
C LEU A 141 6.27 -2.23 0.96
N LEU A 142 6.48 -1.46 -0.10
CA LEU A 142 7.32 -1.79 -1.22
C LEU A 142 8.51 -0.82 -1.30
N ALA A 143 9.73 -1.35 -1.37
CA ALA A 143 10.96 -0.58 -1.50
C ALA A 143 11.72 -1.03 -2.74
N ASN A 144 11.96 -0.13 -3.71
CA ASN A 144 12.63 -0.47 -4.97
C ASN A 144 14.12 -0.11 -5.00
N GLY A 145 14.64 0.59 -4.00
CA GLY A 145 16.05 0.96 -3.91
C GLY A 145 16.54 1.97 -4.94
N ALA A 146 15.64 2.63 -5.68
CA ALA A 146 16.01 3.51 -6.80
C ALA A 146 16.79 4.76 -6.36
N SER A 147 16.65 5.23 -5.12
CA SER A 147 17.44 6.34 -4.57
C SER A 147 18.90 5.97 -4.31
N GLY A 148 19.22 4.68 -4.19
CA GLY A 148 20.52 4.20 -3.71
C GLY A 148 20.76 4.42 -2.21
N VAL A 149 19.85 5.08 -1.51
CA VAL A 149 19.92 5.37 -0.07
C VAL A 149 19.43 4.17 0.71
N GLU A 150 20.25 3.64 1.58
CA GLU A 150 19.96 2.42 2.36
C GLU A 150 19.54 2.77 3.79
N ILE A 151 18.48 2.12 4.27
CA ILE A 151 18.04 2.20 5.67
C ILE A 151 18.95 1.29 6.49
N LYS A 152 19.89 1.88 7.23
CA LYS A 152 20.93 1.14 7.95
C LYS A 152 20.87 1.27 9.46
N THR A 153 20.70 2.50 9.94
CA THR A 153 20.78 2.78 11.37
C THR A 153 19.43 2.58 12.06
N GLU A 154 19.45 2.41 13.35
CA GLU A 154 18.20 2.34 14.13
C GLU A 154 17.44 3.66 14.09
N GLU A 155 18.16 4.80 13.94
CA GLU A 155 17.56 6.11 13.72
C GLU A 155 16.84 6.19 12.36
N ASP A 156 17.43 5.64 11.29
CA ASP A 156 16.79 5.55 9.97
C ASP A 156 15.52 4.70 10.04
N LYS A 157 15.60 3.53 10.70
CA LYS A 157 14.45 2.62 10.87
C LYS A 157 13.33 3.29 11.66
N LYS A 158 13.69 4.01 12.72
CA LYS A 158 12.73 4.76 13.53
C LYS A 158 12.07 5.88 12.72
N ALA A 159 12.86 6.66 11.97
CA ALA A 159 12.34 7.73 11.14
C ALA A 159 11.35 7.22 10.09
N MET A 160 11.66 6.07 9.46
CA MET A 160 10.73 5.40 8.54
C MET A 160 9.45 4.92 9.22
N ALA A 161 9.55 4.31 10.39
CA ALA A 161 8.40 3.85 11.17
C ALA A 161 7.52 5.02 11.62
N ASP A 162 8.12 6.11 12.10
CA ASP A 162 7.41 7.31 12.54
C ASP A 162 6.67 7.98 11.36
N LEU A 163 7.24 7.96 10.15
CA LEU A 163 6.58 8.48 8.97
C LEU A 163 5.38 7.61 8.54
N CYS A 164 5.49 6.29 8.68
CA CYS A 164 4.34 5.40 8.48
C CYS A 164 3.19 5.69 9.45
N LEU A 165 3.50 6.19 10.66
CA LEU A 165 2.50 6.63 11.64
C LEU A 165 1.78 7.92 11.23
N LEU A 166 2.49 8.89 10.66
CA LEU A 166 1.90 10.17 10.24
C LEU A 166 0.82 9.98 9.17
N TYR A 167 1.00 9.02 8.29
CA TYR A 167 0.00 8.69 7.25
C TYR A 167 -1.36 8.30 7.84
N THR A 168 -1.38 7.73 9.04
CA THR A 168 -2.59 7.20 9.67
C THR A 168 -3.35 8.23 10.50
N SER A 169 -2.70 9.33 10.89
CA SER A 169 -3.35 10.39 11.64
C SER A 169 -4.17 11.35 10.78
N ASP A 170 -3.87 11.39 9.47
CA ASP A 170 -4.53 12.31 8.51
C ASP A 170 -5.52 11.59 7.57
N ALA A 171 -5.73 10.27 7.76
CA ALA A 171 -6.58 9.43 6.92
C ALA A 171 -8.03 9.31 7.45
#